data_4a1df867166b9ed8777a3179a84e77f7
#
_entry.id   4a1df867166b9ed8777a3179a84e77f7
#
_cell.length_a   1.000
_cell.length_b   1.000
_cell.length_c   1.000
_cell.angle_alpha   90.00
_cell.angle_beta   90.00
_cell.angle_gamma   90.00
#
_symmetry.space_group_name_H-M   'P 1'
#
loop_
_entity.id
_entity.type
_entity.pdbx_description
1 polymer ?
#
loop_
_entity_poly.entity_id
_entity_poly.type
_entity_poly.pdbx_seq_one_letter_code
_entity_poly.pdbx_strand_id
1 'polypeptide(L)'
;LPIGRSTLFVTKTASAYLMSIIPTLFFLGVISIITVCTGNSVISELSSMFLKICLGTLASISFFGLIAICCGTMLNSVLMFIAVCVAYPLSAIFIKGIVVGCFDGFYVGIFKDSIIMNALNPLAAYDGINIIYWLIFSVACIVLGAFLAKKRKAERAQSAFAFHLPCYIIKVLVSFLAGMFLGVLFG
;
A
#
# COMPACT_ATOMS: atom_id res chain seq x y z
N LEU A 1 3.41 2.56 -33.98
CA LEU A 1 2.40 1.65 -33.45
C LEU A 1 1.76 2.29 -32.22
N PRO A 2 0.42 2.44 -32.14
CA PRO A 2 -0.23 2.99 -30.95
C PRO A 2 -0.06 2.02 -29.79
N ILE A 3 0.72 2.43 -28.79
CA ILE A 3 0.92 1.63 -27.57
C ILE A 3 -0.39 1.61 -26.80
N GLY A 4 -0.86 0.41 -26.48
CA GLY A 4 -2.09 0.22 -25.68
C GLY A 4 -1.97 0.85 -24.29
N ARG A 5 -3.03 1.50 -23.80
CA ARG A 5 -3.05 2.17 -22.48
C ARG A 5 -2.68 1.23 -21.33
N SER A 6 -3.09 -0.04 -21.42
CA SER A 6 -2.72 -1.07 -20.43
C SER A 6 -1.22 -1.38 -20.45
N THR A 7 -0.63 -1.47 -21.64
CA THR A 7 0.82 -1.70 -21.80
C THR A 7 1.61 -0.52 -21.23
N LEU A 8 1.17 0.71 -21.50
CA LEU A 8 1.78 1.92 -20.98
C LEU A 8 1.69 2.00 -19.44
N PHE A 9 0.61 1.54 -18.85
CA PHE A 9 0.49 1.46 -17.39
C PHE A 9 1.49 0.45 -16.81
N VAL A 10 1.52 -0.78 -17.35
CA VAL A 10 2.41 -1.84 -16.87
C VAL A 10 3.87 -1.44 -17.01
N THR A 11 4.26 -0.85 -18.16
CA THR A 11 5.65 -0.39 -18.37
C THR A 11 6.03 0.74 -17.42
N LYS A 12 5.15 1.70 -17.14
CA LYS A 12 5.41 2.77 -16.16
C LYS A 12 5.53 2.22 -14.74
N THR A 13 4.67 1.29 -14.34
CA THR A 13 4.75 0.65 -13.01
C THR A 13 6.03 -0.17 -12.88
N ALA A 14 6.41 -0.93 -13.92
CA ALA A 14 7.65 -1.70 -13.93
C ALA A 14 8.89 -0.79 -13.91
N SER A 15 8.91 0.31 -14.66
CA SER A 15 10.03 1.25 -14.63
C SER A 15 10.16 1.97 -13.29
N ALA A 16 9.05 2.35 -12.65
CA ALA A 16 9.06 2.93 -11.31
C ALA A 16 9.61 1.95 -10.28
N TYR A 17 9.22 0.67 -10.37
CA TYR A 17 9.75 -0.38 -9.51
C TYR A 17 11.25 -0.57 -9.70
N LEU A 18 11.73 -0.66 -10.94
CA LEU A 18 13.15 -0.80 -11.23
C LEU A 18 13.96 0.40 -10.73
N MET A 19 13.46 1.62 -10.95
CA MET A 19 14.11 2.84 -10.45
C MET A 19 14.19 2.90 -8.93
N SER A 20 13.24 2.32 -8.22
CA SER A 20 13.27 2.26 -6.75
C SER A 20 14.19 1.16 -6.22
N ILE A 21 14.25 0.01 -6.90
CA ILE A 21 15.05 -1.13 -6.46
C ILE A 21 16.54 -0.94 -6.73
N ILE A 22 16.94 -0.34 -7.85
CA ILE A 22 18.36 -0.17 -8.20
C ILE A 22 19.14 0.57 -7.11
N PRO A 23 18.71 1.75 -6.60
CA PRO A 23 19.39 2.41 -5.50
C PRO A 23 19.41 1.57 -4.22
N THR A 24 18.32 0.89 -3.92
CA THR A 24 18.20 0.04 -2.73
C THR A 24 19.17 -1.13 -2.77
N LEU A 25 19.31 -1.78 -3.93
CA LEU A 25 20.31 -2.83 -4.16
C LEU A 25 21.74 -2.32 -3.98
N PHE A 26 22.01 -1.12 -4.49
CA PHE A 26 23.34 -0.51 -4.33
C PHE A 26 23.67 -0.28 -2.86
N PHE A 27 22.77 0.32 -2.08
CA PHE A 27 22.97 0.53 -0.64
C PHE A 27 23.11 -0.77 0.12
N LEU A 28 22.29 -1.78 -0.15
CA LEU A 28 22.41 -3.10 0.48
C LEU A 28 23.71 -3.78 0.11
N GLY A 29 24.19 -3.64 -1.12
CA GLY A 29 25.50 -4.16 -1.54
C GLY A 29 26.63 -3.54 -0.76
N VAL A 30 26.62 -2.22 -0.58
CA VAL A 30 27.63 -1.50 0.24
C VAL A 30 27.59 -1.97 1.70
N ILE A 31 26.38 -2.06 2.30
CA ILE A 31 26.22 -2.55 3.67
C ILE A 31 26.73 -3.99 3.80
N SER A 32 26.45 -4.87 2.83
CA SER A 32 26.94 -6.25 2.81
C SER A 32 28.47 -6.32 2.85
N ILE A 33 29.13 -5.51 2.04
CA ILE A 33 30.61 -5.46 1.99
C ILE A 33 31.17 -5.03 3.34
N ILE A 34 30.60 -3.96 3.93
CA ILE A 34 31.04 -3.46 5.24
C ILE A 34 30.85 -4.53 6.32
N THR A 35 29.70 -5.21 6.32
CA THR A 35 29.37 -6.25 7.31
C THR A 35 30.33 -7.44 7.22
N VAL A 36 30.67 -7.88 6.02
CA VAL A 36 31.66 -8.94 5.80
C VAL A 36 33.06 -8.51 6.28
N CYS A 37 33.47 -7.27 5.99
CA CYS A 37 34.74 -6.73 6.42
C CYS A 37 34.85 -6.59 7.95
N THR A 38 33.76 -6.39 8.66
CA THR A 38 33.72 -6.31 10.14
C THR A 38 33.60 -7.66 10.84
N GLY A 39 33.57 -8.77 10.08
CA GLY A 39 33.55 -10.13 10.63
C GLY A 39 32.19 -10.57 11.22
N ASN A 40 31.15 -9.81 11.02
CA ASN A 40 29.79 -10.15 11.48
C ASN A 40 29.07 -11.07 10.49
N SER A 41 28.64 -12.26 10.95
CA SER A 41 27.91 -13.24 10.14
C SER A 41 26.40 -12.94 10.03
N VAL A 42 26.04 -11.74 9.56
CA VAL A 42 24.63 -11.28 9.46
C VAL A 42 24.07 -11.45 8.04
N ILE A 43 24.66 -12.32 7.21
CA ILE A 43 24.27 -12.49 5.79
C ILE A 43 22.82 -12.99 5.65
N SER A 44 22.37 -13.87 6.56
CA SER A 44 20.99 -14.39 6.52
C SER A 44 19.94 -13.31 6.83
N GLU A 45 20.22 -12.43 7.78
CA GLU A 45 19.36 -11.30 8.11
C GLU A 45 19.30 -10.29 6.97
N LEU A 46 20.43 -10.04 6.31
CA LEU A 46 20.52 -9.12 5.19
C LEU A 46 19.71 -9.60 3.98
N SER A 47 19.75 -10.91 3.68
CA SER A 47 18.94 -11.49 2.60
C SER A 47 17.45 -11.42 2.90
N SER A 48 17.06 -11.63 4.14
CA SER A 48 15.67 -11.48 4.60
C SER A 48 15.19 -10.03 4.49
N MET A 49 16.01 -9.05 4.91
CA MET A 49 15.71 -7.62 4.75
C MET A 49 15.57 -7.23 3.28
N PHE A 50 16.44 -7.72 2.41
CA PHE A 50 16.35 -7.47 0.98
C PHE A 50 15.01 -7.94 0.40
N LEU A 51 14.60 -9.16 0.71
CA LEU A 51 13.34 -9.72 0.24
C LEU A 51 12.12 -8.91 0.72
N LYS A 52 12.13 -8.48 1.98
CA LYS A 52 11.09 -7.61 2.55
C LYS A 52 11.02 -6.26 1.85
N ILE A 53 12.15 -5.64 1.57
CA ILE A 53 12.22 -4.35 0.87
C ILE A 53 11.73 -4.50 -0.58
N CYS A 54 12.15 -5.54 -1.29
CA CYS A 54 11.67 -5.81 -2.65
C CYS A 54 10.16 -6.00 -2.70
N LEU A 55 9.61 -6.75 -1.75
CA LEU A 55 8.17 -7.02 -1.68
C LEU A 55 7.38 -5.77 -1.28
N GLY A 56 7.86 -5.03 -0.27
CA GLY A 56 7.24 -3.81 0.21
C GLY A 56 7.21 -2.71 -0.86
N THR A 57 8.30 -2.53 -1.60
CA THR A 57 8.34 -1.60 -2.74
C THR A 57 7.42 -2.03 -3.86
N LEU A 58 7.34 -3.32 -4.18
CA LEU A 58 6.42 -3.84 -5.19
C LEU A 58 4.97 -3.58 -4.79
N ALA A 59 4.59 -3.90 -3.56
CA ALA A 59 3.25 -3.67 -3.03
C ALA A 59 2.87 -2.18 -3.05
N SER A 60 3.77 -1.32 -2.57
CA SER A 60 3.53 0.13 -2.50
C SER A 60 3.39 0.76 -3.89
N ILE A 61 4.25 0.41 -4.85
CA ILE A 61 4.21 0.98 -6.20
C ILE A 61 3.01 0.47 -6.98
N SER A 62 2.67 -0.82 -6.88
CA SER A 62 1.49 -1.38 -7.55
C SER A 62 0.19 -0.78 -7.03
N PHE A 63 0.08 -0.59 -5.71
CA PHE A 63 -1.07 0.02 -5.08
C PHE A 63 -1.18 1.52 -5.42
N PHE A 64 -0.06 2.26 -5.34
CA PHE A 64 -0.03 3.66 -5.78
C PHE A 64 -0.42 3.80 -7.25
N GLY A 65 0.09 2.93 -8.13
CA GLY A 65 -0.27 2.88 -9.54
C GLY A 65 -1.78 2.68 -9.77
N LEU A 66 -2.40 1.78 -9.01
CA LEU A 66 -3.85 1.56 -9.04
C LEU A 66 -4.61 2.83 -8.64
N ILE A 67 -4.20 3.48 -7.53
CA ILE A 67 -4.81 4.73 -7.07
C ILE A 67 -4.63 5.84 -8.11
N ALA A 68 -3.46 5.95 -8.72
CA ALA A 68 -3.16 6.97 -9.73
C ALA A 68 -4.05 6.86 -10.97
N ILE A 69 -4.47 5.65 -11.34
CA ILE A 69 -5.45 5.47 -12.42
C ILE A 69 -6.84 5.91 -12.00
N CYS A 70 -7.22 5.66 -10.74
CA CYS A 70 -8.52 6.04 -10.20
C CYS A 70 -8.64 7.56 -10.03
N CYS A 71 -7.53 8.25 -9.79
CA CYS A 71 -7.49 9.71 -9.65
C CYS A 71 -7.21 10.39 -11.00
N GLY A 72 -7.74 11.60 -11.17
CA GLY A 72 -7.53 12.41 -12.37
C GLY A 72 -6.23 13.22 -12.33
N THR A 73 -5.80 13.63 -11.13
CA THR A 73 -4.62 14.47 -10.89
C THR A 73 -3.60 13.77 -10.01
N MET A 74 -2.33 14.10 -10.18
CA MET A 74 -1.24 13.50 -9.40
C MET A 74 -1.35 13.86 -7.92
N LEU A 75 -1.69 15.10 -7.61
CA LEU A 75 -1.86 15.57 -6.24
C LEU A 75 -2.93 14.75 -5.49
N ASN A 76 -4.08 14.54 -6.11
CA ASN A 76 -5.14 13.71 -5.54
C ASN A 76 -4.70 12.25 -5.36
N SER A 77 -3.84 11.72 -6.25
CA SER A 77 -3.32 10.36 -6.12
C SER A 77 -2.44 10.21 -4.89
N VAL A 78 -1.58 11.18 -4.62
CA VAL A 78 -0.70 11.19 -3.45
C VAL A 78 -1.51 11.33 -2.17
N LEU A 79 -2.43 12.29 -2.12
CA LEU A 79 -3.30 12.50 -0.96
C LEU A 79 -4.14 11.25 -0.66
N MET A 80 -4.65 10.61 -1.70
CA MET A 80 -5.39 9.36 -1.61
C MET A 80 -4.56 8.21 -1.06
N PHE A 81 -3.36 8.03 -1.56
CA PHE A 81 -2.47 6.99 -1.08
C PHE A 81 -2.17 7.18 0.42
N ILE A 82 -1.81 8.40 0.83
CA ILE A 82 -1.58 8.74 2.24
C ILE A 82 -2.85 8.51 3.05
N ALA A 83 -4.01 8.98 2.57
CA ALA A 83 -5.27 8.82 3.27
C ALA A 83 -5.61 7.34 3.52
N VAL A 84 -5.44 6.47 2.53
CA VAL A 84 -5.71 5.03 2.72
C VAL A 84 -4.69 4.39 3.66
N CYS A 85 -3.39 4.71 3.51
CA CYS A 85 -2.34 4.16 4.37
C CYS A 85 -2.49 4.57 5.84
N VAL A 86 -3.05 5.76 6.13
CA VAL A 86 -3.26 6.24 7.50
C VAL A 86 -4.64 5.85 8.01
N ALA A 87 -5.67 6.09 7.21
CA ALA A 87 -7.06 5.92 7.62
C ALA A 87 -7.42 4.46 7.90
N TYR A 88 -6.90 3.53 7.10
CA TYR A 88 -7.21 2.11 7.28
C TYR A 88 -6.69 1.54 8.61
N PRO A 89 -5.39 1.63 8.95
CA PRO A 89 -4.91 1.14 10.23
C PRO A 89 -5.52 1.90 11.42
N LEU A 90 -5.78 3.20 11.27
CA LEU A 90 -6.43 3.98 12.32
C LEU A 90 -7.86 3.50 12.59
N SER A 91 -8.66 3.26 11.54
CA SER A 91 -10.01 2.70 11.67
C SER A 91 -10.01 1.31 12.32
N ALA A 92 -9.03 0.46 11.98
CA ALA A 92 -8.87 -0.86 12.56
C ALA A 92 -8.54 -0.79 14.07
N ILE A 93 -7.70 0.14 14.49
CA ILE A 93 -7.39 0.40 15.91
C ILE A 93 -8.65 0.86 16.66
N PHE A 94 -9.43 1.77 16.09
CA PHE A 94 -10.68 2.24 16.70
C PHE A 94 -11.71 1.13 16.84
N ILE A 95 -11.94 0.35 15.79
CA ILE A 95 -12.86 -0.81 15.84
C ILE A 95 -12.43 -1.79 16.94
N LYS A 96 -11.12 -2.06 17.02
CA LYS A 96 -10.57 -2.88 18.10
C LYS A 96 -10.88 -2.30 19.48
N GLY A 97 -10.69 -0.98 19.66
CA GLY A 97 -10.99 -0.29 20.93
C GLY A 97 -12.47 -0.43 21.33
N ILE A 98 -13.38 -0.23 20.38
CA ILE A 98 -14.82 -0.39 20.60
C ILE A 98 -15.16 -1.84 20.97
N VAL A 99 -14.65 -2.81 20.22
CA VAL A 99 -14.94 -4.24 20.49
C VAL A 99 -14.44 -4.66 21.87
N VAL A 100 -13.24 -4.24 22.24
CA VAL A 100 -12.67 -4.54 23.57
C VAL A 100 -13.45 -3.85 24.69
N GLY A 101 -13.92 -2.61 24.45
CA GLY A 101 -14.68 -1.86 25.45
C GLY A 101 -16.13 -2.33 25.62
N CYS A 102 -16.76 -2.89 24.58
CA CYS A 102 -18.15 -3.33 24.61
C CYS A 102 -18.33 -4.80 24.97
N PHE A 103 -17.31 -5.64 24.82
CA PHE A 103 -17.40 -7.09 25.04
C PHE A 103 -16.39 -7.53 26.10
N ASP A 104 -16.87 -7.74 27.32
CA ASP A 104 -16.05 -8.28 28.41
C ASP A 104 -15.55 -9.69 28.05
N GLY A 105 -14.24 -9.92 28.22
CA GLY A 105 -13.61 -11.19 27.92
C GLY A 105 -13.15 -11.40 26.48
N PHE A 106 -13.25 -10.40 25.62
CA PHE A 106 -12.74 -10.51 24.26
C PHE A 106 -11.20 -10.56 24.24
N TYR A 107 -10.65 -11.66 23.73
CA TYR A 107 -9.19 -11.86 23.72
C TYR A 107 -8.51 -10.98 22.67
N VAL A 108 -7.83 -9.95 23.13
CA VAL A 108 -7.14 -8.93 22.30
C VAL A 108 -6.08 -9.53 21.38
N GLY A 109 -5.53 -10.71 21.72
CA GLY A 109 -4.50 -11.41 20.95
C GLY A 109 -4.92 -11.78 19.52
N ILE A 110 -6.22 -11.99 19.27
CA ILE A 110 -6.75 -12.34 17.94
C ILE A 110 -6.49 -11.20 16.92
N PHE A 111 -6.45 -9.95 17.39
CA PHE A 111 -6.23 -8.79 16.53
C PHE A 111 -4.75 -8.38 16.39
N LYS A 112 -3.87 -8.86 17.27
CA LYS A 112 -2.49 -8.36 17.36
C LYS A 112 -1.69 -8.64 16.09
N ASP A 113 -1.90 -9.80 15.47
CA ASP A 113 -1.15 -10.26 14.30
C ASP A 113 -2.04 -10.58 13.10
N SER A 114 -3.31 -10.09 13.11
CA SER A 114 -4.23 -10.40 12.04
C SER A 114 -3.87 -9.63 10.76
N ILE A 115 -3.86 -10.35 9.64
CA ILE A 115 -3.73 -9.78 8.29
C ILE A 115 -4.75 -8.65 8.07
N ILE A 116 -5.92 -8.75 8.71
CA ILE A 116 -7.03 -7.80 8.57
C ILE A 116 -6.62 -6.40 9.01
N MET A 117 -5.80 -6.25 10.06
CA MET A 117 -5.37 -4.94 10.55
C MET A 117 -4.49 -4.19 9.55
N ASN A 118 -3.77 -4.91 8.70
CA ASN A 118 -2.81 -4.35 7.76
C ASN A 118 -3.14 -4.67 6.29
N ALA A 119 -4.31 -5.26 6.01
CA ALA A 119 -4.64 -5.80 4.69
C ALA A 119 -4.56 -4.78 3.54
N LEU A 120 -4.94 -3.53 3.79
CA LEU A 120 -4.89 -2.45 2.79
C LEU A 120 -3.72 -1.48 3.01
N ASN A 121 -2.83 -1.77 3.96
CA ASN A 121 -1.66 -0.94 4.19
C ASN A 121 -0.41 -1.56 3.53
N PRO A 122 -0.02 -1.14 2.33
CA PRO A 122 1.12 -1.73 1.62
C PRO A 122 2.45 -1.52 2.35
N LEU A 123 2.51 -0.57 3.29
CA LEU A 123 3.69 -0.36 4.12
C LEU A 123 3.93 -1.52 5.08
N ALA A 124 2.89 -2.25 5.48
CA ALA A 124 3.03 -3.46 6.31
C ALA A 124 3.74 -4.63 5.58
N ALA A 125 3.89 -4.56 4.26
CA ALA A 125 4.65 -5.54 3.50
C ALA A 125 6.15 -5.52 3.85
N TYR A 126 6.66 -4.39 4.37
CA TYR A 126 8.05 -4.27 4.82
C TYR A 126 8.35 -5.07 6.10
N ASP A 127 7.33 -5.41 6.88
CA ASP A 127 7.48 -6.26 8.06
C ASP A 127 7.75 -7.72 7.69
N GLY A 128 7.46 -8.10 6.44
CA GLY A 128 7.70 -9.44 5.89
C GLY A 128 6.73 -10.51 6.37
N ILE A 129 5.65 -10.10 7.04
CA ILE A 129 4.56 -10.99 7.44
C ILE A 129 3.73 -11.33 6.20
N ASN A 130 3.47 -12.63 5.97
CA ASN A 130 2.62 -13.10 4.87
C ASN A 130 3.09 -12.68 3.46
N ILE A 131 4.30 -13.07 3.09
CA ILE A 131 4.91 -12.79 1.77
C ILE A 131 3.98 -13.15 0.61
N ILE A 132 3.30 -14.30 0.70
CA ILE A 132 2.37 -14.79 -0.34
C ILE A 132 1.19 -13.83 -0.51
N TYR A 133 0.64 -13.32 0.59
CA TYR A 133 -0.46 -12.35 0.55
C TYR A 133 -0.05 -11.08 -0.21
N TRP A 134 1.11 -10.49 0.13
CA TRP A 134 1.58 -9.25 -0.49
C TRP A 134 1.94 -9.42 -1.97
N LEU A 135 2.41 -10.61 -2.35
CA LEU A 135 2.67 -10.94 -3.74
C LEU A 135 1.36 -11.01 -4.53
N ILE A 136 0.36 -11.73 -4.02
CA ILE A 136 -0.97 -11.82 -4.64
C ILE A 136 -1.62 -10.42 -4.71
N PHE A 137 -1.53 -9.64 -3.64
CA PHE A 137 -2.04 -8.28 -3.58
C PHE A 137 -1.42 -7.38 -4.66
N SER A 138 -0.09 -7.43 -4.82
CA SER A 138 0.62 -6.65 -5.83
C SER A 138 0.20 -7.02 -7.25
N VAL A 139 0.11 -8.32 -7.54
CA VAL A 139 -0.35 -8.82 -8.84
C VAL A 139 -1.80 -8.40 -9.11
N ALA A 140 -2.68 -8.53 -8.12
CA ALA A 140 -4.07 -8.08 -8.23
C ALA A 140 -4.17 -6.58 -8.52
N CYS A 141 -3.38 -5.74 -7.85
CA CYS A 141 -3.32 -4.29 -8.10
C CYS A 141 -2.86 -3.97 -9.53
N ILE A 142 -1.85 -4.68 -10.04
CA ILE A 142 -1.35 -4.49 -11.41
C ILE A 142 -2.41 -4.90 -12.43
N VAL A 143 -3.05 -6.06 -12.25
CA VAL A 143 -4.09 -6.56 -13.17
C VAL A 143 -5.31 -5.62 -13.18
N LEU A 144 -5.80 -5.24 -12.00
CA LEU A 144 -6.91 -4.27 -11.87
C LEU A 144 -6.55 -2.91 -12.47
N GLY A 145 -5.33 -2.43 -12.21
CA GLY A 145 -4.82 -1.19 -12.78
C GLY A 145 -4.76 -1.23 -14.30
N ALA A 146 -4.25 -2.31 -14.89
CA ALA A 146 -4.21 -2.50 -16.34
C ALA A 146 -5.62 -2.55 -16.96
N PHE A 147 -6.57 -3.20 -16.27
CA PHE A 147 -7.97 -3.25 -16.69
C PHE A 147 -8.64 -1.88 -16.64
N LEU A 148 -8.47 -1.13 -15.55
CA LEU A 148 -9.01 0.21 -15.39
C LEU A 148 -8.36 1.20 -16.37
N ALA A 149 -7.08 1.05 -16.68
CA ALA A 149 -6.38 1.85 -17.67
C ALA A 149 -7.03 1.77 -19.07
N LYS A 150 -7.53 0.58 -19.46
CA LYS A 150 -8.30 0.40 -20.70
C LYS A 150 -9.63 1.17 -20.68
N LYS A 151 -10.32 1.16 -19.53
CA LYS A 151 -11.66 1.78 -19.38
C LYS A 151 -11.62 3.29 -19.16
N ARG A 152 -10.46 3.85 -18.81
CA ARG A 152 -10.33 5.29 -18.53
C ARG A 152 -10.58 6.13 -19.78
N LYS A 153 -11.57 7.03 -19.71
CA LYS A 153 -11.83 8.01 -20.77
C LYS A 153 -10.85 9.18 -20.66
N ALA A 154 -10.31 9.63 -21.79
CA ALA A 154 -9.35 10.75 -21.84
C ALA A 154 -9.92 12.07 -21.29
N GLU A 155 -11.23 12.29 -21.50
CA GLU A 155 -11.95 13.48 -21.08
C GLU A 155 -11.98 13.71 -19.56
N ARG A 156 -11.80 12.64 -18.77
CA ARG A 156 -11.78 12.71 -17.30
C ARG A 156 -10.38 12.84 -16.70
N ALA A 157 -9.37 13.07 -17.50
CA ALA A 157 -8.00 13.18 -17.03
C ALA A 157 -7.75 14.38 -16.09
N GLN A 158 -8.61 15.40 -16.13
CA GLN A 158 -8.51 16.60 -15.27
C GLN A 158 -9.51 16.60 -14.12
N SER A 159 -10.41 15.62 -14.04
CA SER A 159 -11.33 15.51 -12.91
C SER A 159 -10.61 14.96 -11.67
N ALA A 160 -11.06 15.34 -10.48
CA ALA A 160 -10.47 14.85 -9.23
C ALA A 160 -10.44 13.29 -9.16
N PHE A 161 -11.49 12.65 -9.70
CA PHE A 161 -11.61 11.20 -9.80
C PHE A 161 -12.03 10.79 -11.21
N ALA A 162 -11.29 9.83 -11.78
CA ALA A 162 -11.62 9.28 -13.10
C ALA A 162 -12.82 8.33 -13.05
N PHE A 163 -13.07 7.72 -11.88
CA PHE A 163 -14.17 6.79 -11.63
C PHE A 163 -14.98 7.21 -10.40
N HIS A 164 -16.31 6.99 -10.43
CA HIS A 164 -17.19 7.35 -9.32
C HIS A 164 -16.99 6.46 -8.07
N LEU A 165 -16.73 5.17 -8.26
CA LEU A 165 -16.67 4.17 -7.19
C LEU A 165 -15.56 4.46 -6.16
N PRO A 166 -14.31 4.77 -6.52
CA PRO A 166 -13.27 5.18 -5.58
C PRO A 166 -13.65 6.43 -4.77
N CYS A 167 -14.32 7.39 -5.41
CA CYS A 167 -14.78 8.60 -4.75
C CYS A 167 -15.74 8.30 -3.58
N TYR A 168 -16.68 7.37 -3.77
CA TYR A 168 -17.62 6.97 -2.71
C TYR A 168 -16.89 6.25 -1.56
N ILE A 169 -16.00 5.32 -1.88
CA ILE A 169 -15.23 4.58 -0.85
C ILE A 169 -14.48 5.56 0.04
N ILE A 170 -13.84 6.58 -0.54
CA ILE A 170 -13.09 7.57 0.22
C ILE A 170 -14.01 8.43 1.06
N LYS A 171 -15.11 8.92 0.49
CA LYS A 171 -16.08 9.72 1.24
C LYS A 171 -16.57 8.97 2.48
N VAL A 172 -16.92 7.69 2.33
CA VAL A 172 -17.33 6.84 3.46
C VAL A 172 -16.22 6.69 4.48
N LEU A 173 -14.98 6.42 4.03
CA LEU A 173 -13.84 6.19 4.91
C LEU A 173 -13.45 7.47 5.67
N VAL A 174 -13.43 8.62 5.00
CA VAL A 174 -13.15 9.92 5.61
C VAL A 174 -14.28 10.34 6.56
N SER A 175 -15.56 10.13 6.19
CA SER A 175 -16.70 10.43 7.06
C SER A 175 -16.69 9.58 8.33
N PHE A 176 -16.36 8.29 8.20
CA PHE A 176 -16.24 7.38 9.33
C PHE A 176 -15.13 7.80 10.29
N LEU A 177 -13.95 8.15 9.76
CA LEU A 177 -12.85 8.65 10.57
C LEU A 177 -13.16 9.98 11.24
N ALA A 178 -13.79 10.91 10.54
CA ALA A 178 -14.20 12.18 11.10
C ALA A 178 -15.22 11.99 12.24
N GLY A 179 -16.20 11.09 12.03
CA GLY A 179 -17.17 10.74 13.06
C GLY A 179 -16.52 10.12 14.31
N MET A 180 -15.58 9.20 14.11
CA MET A 180 -14.83 8.58 15.21
C MET A 180 -13.98 9.61 15.98
N PHE A 181 -13.30 10.50 15.26
CA PHE A 181 -12.48 11.54 15.87
C PHE A 181 -13.31 12.50 16.71
N LEU A 182 -14.48 12.91 16.20
CA LEU A 182 -15.44 13.73 16.96
C LEU A 182 -15.98 12.99 18.17
N GLY A 183 -16.29 11.71 18.06
CA GLY A 183 -16.74 10.89 19.18
C GLY A 183 -15.71 10.80 20.31
N VAL A 184 -14.42 10.75 19.99
CA VAL A 184 -13.33 10.77 21.01
C VAL A 184 -13.14 12.15 21.63
N LEU A 185 -13.41 13.22 20.87
CA LEU A 185 -13.27 14.60 21.40
C LEU A 185 -14.41 15.03 22.32
N PHE A 186 -15.60 14.50 22.11
CA PHE A 186 -16.83 14.94 22.81
C PHE A 186 -17.47 13.86 23.70
N GLY A 187 -16.96 12.64 23.69
CA GLY A 187 -17.37 11.54 24.58
C GLY A 187 -16.44 11.39 25.75
#